data_e05017941fafa41b17a52da8629e0c54
#
_entry.id   e05017941fafa41b17a52da8629e0c54
#
_cell.length_a   1.000
_cell.length_b   1.000
_cell.length_c   1.000
_cell.angle_alpha   90.00
_cell.angle_beta   90.00
_cell.angle_gamma   90.00
#
_symmetry.space_group_name_H-M   'P 1'
#
loop_
_entity.id
_entity.type
_entity.pdbx_description
1 polymer ?
#
loop_
_entity_poly.entity_id
_entity_poly.type
_entity_poly.pdbx_seq_one_letter_code
_entity_poly.pdbx_strand_id
1 'polypeptide(L)'
;MEDIDGIFVTHEHTDHTQSIGTISKKYGTHIYANKKTWQAMPEQVKKIQKDNMYYFSNNEKFKFKDIEILPFNIPHDAANPCGFSISKGDTKISITTDIGHIDTNVLNNLKNSKFVLLEANYEPEVLKYSRYPFILKERISSPLGHLSNIDAGKTLNYLVDYGLENAVIAHLSNENNFPELAYKSVLEQIDQNKKLNIEVASRNNPTKFFEVG
;
A
#
# COMPACT_ATOMS: atom_id res chain seq x y z
N MET A 1 -15.77 -4.53 14.20
CA MET A 1 -15.90 -3.49 13.16
C MET A 1 -16.64 -2.24 13.64
N GLU A 2 -17.31 -2.29 14.76
CA GLU A 2 -17.99 -1.12 15.37
C GLU A 2 -17.01 -0.04 15.84
N ASP A 3 -15.74 -0.38 16.00
CA ASP A 3 -14.68 0.53 16.50
C ASP A 3 -13.81 1.13 15.38
N ILE A 4 -14.23 1.03 14.10
CA ILE A 4 -13.49 1.62 12.98
C ILE A 4 -14.03 3.03 12.71
N ASP A 5 -13.21 4.04 12.96
CA ASP A 5 -13.57 5.45 12.80
C ASP A 5 -13.60 5.91 11.34
N GLY A 6 -12.81 5.30 10.47
CA GLY A 6 -12.77 5.66 9.06
C GLY A 6 -11.99 4.66 8.20
N ILE A 7 -12.32 4.64 6.92
CA ILE A 7 -11.63 3.85 5.88
C ILE A 7 -11.06 4.83 4.85
N PHE A 8 -9.75 4.74 4.61
CA PHE A 8 -9.05 5.56 3.62
C PHE A 8 -8.79 4.72 2.38
N VAL A 9 -9.33 5.17 1.25
CA VAL A 9 -9.26 4.46 -0.03
C VAL A 9 -8.07 4.99 -0.83
N THR A 10 -7.17 4.10 -1.22
CA THR A 10 -5.98 4.42 -2.03
C THR A 10 -6.35 4.71 -3.47
N HIS A 11 -7.21 3.88 -4.07
CA HIS A 11 -7.69 3.99 -5.46
C HIS A 11 -8.94 3.12 -5.67
N GLU A 12 -9.55 3.19 -6.86
CA GLU A 12 -10.86 2.65 -7.18
C GLU A 12 -10.91 1.16 -7.54
N HIS A 13 -9.81 0.46 -7.68
CA HIS A 13 -9.81 -0.95 -8.09
C HIS A 13 -10.66 -1.82 -7.15
N THR A 14 -11.27 -2.86 -7.71
CA THR A 14 -12.32 -3.62 -7.03
C THR A 14 -11.83 -4.33 -5.77
N ASP A 15 -10.62 -4.85 -5.77
CA ASP A 15 -9.99 -5.52 -4.62
C ASP A 15 -9.77 -4.58 -3.43
N HIS A 16 -9.67 -3.26 -3.67
CA HIS A 16 -9.60 -2.22 -2.63
C HIS A 16 -10.97 -1.68 -2.21
N THR A 17 -12.01 -1.77 -3.06
CA THR A 17 -13.25 -1.01 -2.85
C THR A 17 -14.52 -1.86 -2.75
N GLN A 18 -14.49 -3.15 -3.11
CA GLN A 18 -15.70 -3.99 -3.20
C GLN A 18 -16.57 -4.02 -1.93
N SER A 19 -15.98 -3.87 -0.74
CA SER A 19 -16.67 -3.98 0.55
C SER A 19 -16.98 -2.66 1.24
N ILE A 20 -16.42 -1.53 0.79
CA ILE A 20 -16.54 -0.24 1.50
C ILE A 20 -18.00 0.23 1.64
N GLY A 21 -18.81 0.08 0.59
CA GLY A 21 -20.23 0.44 0.62
C GLY A 21 -21.03 -0.41 1.60
N THR A 22 -20.73 -1.71 1.69
CA THR A 22 -21.39 -2.62 2.63
C THR A 22 -21.00 -2.31 4.07
N ILE A 23 -19.71 -2.04 4.32
CA ILE A 23 -19.18 -1.68 5.65
C ILE A 23 -19.77 -0.35 6.10
N SER A 24 -19.70 0.69 5.26
CA SER A 24 -20.26 2.00 5.56
C SER A 24 -21.76 1.94 5.88
N LYS A 25 -22.54 1.22 5.05
CA LYS A 25 -23.99 1.06 5.27
C LYS A 25 -24.31 0.33 6.59
N LYS A 26 -23.53 -0.71 6.92
CA LYS A 26 -23.79 -1.56 8.10
C LYS A 26 -23.37 -0.91 9.41
N TYR A 27 -22.26 -0.19 9.42
CA TYR A 27 -21.61 0.32 10.65
C TYR A 27 -21.57 1.85 10.74
N GLY A 28 -22.06 2.57 9.73
CA GLY A 28 -21.97 4.03 9.67
C GLY A 28 -20.54 4.55 9.46
N THR A 29 -19.60 3.68 9.06
CA THR A 29 -18.18 4.02 8.94
C THR A 29 -17.96 5.08 7.86
N HIS A 30 -17.21 6.12 8.20
CA HIS A 30 -16.82 7.18 7.28
C HIS A 30 -15.81 6.68 6.25
N ILE A 31 -16.00 7.04 4.99
CA ILE A 31 -15.12 6.67 3.89
C ILE A 31 -14.42 7.92 3.34
N TYR A 32 -13.12 7.85 3.26
CA TYR A 32 -12.25 8.94 2.81
C TYR A 32 -11.59 8.55 1.49
N ALA A 33 -11.77 9.36 0.45
CA ALA A 33 -11.07 9.19 -0.83
C ALA A 33 -10.84 10.54 -1.51
N ASN A 34 -9.89 10.62 -2.44
CA ASN A 34 -9.77 11.81 -3.26
C ASN A 34 -10.88 11.90 -4.30
N LYS A 35 -11.08 13.08 -4.86
CA LYS A 35 -12.21 13.37 -5.78
C LYS A 35 -12.23 12.45 -7.00
N LYS A 36 -11.08 12.17 -7.61
CA LYS A 36 -11.03 11.33 -8.83
C LYS A 36 -11.31 9.87 -8.51
N THR A 37 -10.81 9.36 -7.40
CA THR A 37 -11.12 8.01 -6.90
C THR A 37 -12.63 7.87 -6.64
N TRP A 38 -13.28 8.86 -5.98
CA TRP A 38 -14.73 8.88 -5.81
C TRP A 38 -15.49 8.80 -7.13
N GLN A 39 -15.05 9.55 -8.14
CA GLN A 39 -15.68 9.57 -9.46
C GLN A 39 -15.51 8.24 -10.22
N ALA A 40 -14.42 7.53 -9.97
CA ALA A 40 -14.10 6.28 -10.65
C ALA A 40 -14.76 5.02 -10.01
N MET A 41 -15.43 5.16 -8.84
CA MET A 41 -16.13 4.05 -8.17
C MET A 41 -17.64 4.28 -7.98
N PRO A 42 -18.41 4.56 -9.04
CA PRO A 42 -19.81 4.98 -8.94
C PRO A 42 -20.72 3.93 -8.29
N GLU A 43 -20.45 2.63 -8.46
CA GLU A 43 -21.26 1.56 -7.88
C GLU A 43 -21.09 1.45 -6.36
N GLN A 44 -19.93 1.74 -5.84
CA GLN A 44 -19.67 1.82 -4.40
C GLN A 44 -20.31 3.06 -3.80
N VAL A 45 -20.21 4.21 -4.49
CA VAL A 45 -20.82 5.48 -4.08
C VAL A 45 -22.32 5.34 -3.85
N LYS A 46 -23.05 4.63 -4.72
CA LYS A 46 -24.51 4.38 -4.56
C LYS A 46 -24.88 3.70 -3.26
N LYS A 47 -23.96 2.98 -2.63
CA LYS A 47 -24.17 2.21 -1.39
C LYS A 47 -23.80 2.99 -0.13
N ILE A 48 -23.15 4.14 -0.26
CA ILE A 48 -22.64 4.95 0.85
C ILE A 48 -23.55 6.15 1.04
N GLN A 49 -23.95 6.42 2.31
CA GLN A 49 -24.70 7.64 2.65
C GLN A 49 -23.82 8.86 2.44
N LYS A 50 -24.39 9.97 1.94
CA LYS A 50 -23.63 11.20 1.64
C LYS A 50 -22.87 11.74 2.85
N ASP A 51 -23.46 11.63 4.03
CA ASP A 51 -22.86 12.11 5.29
C ASP A 51 -21.65 11.26 5.74
N ASN A 52 -21.46 10.08 5.14
CA ASN A 52 -20.30 9.21 5.37
C ASN A 52 -19.21 9.35 4.30
N MET A 53 -19.37 10.29 3.34
CA MET A 53 -18.42 10.50 2.25
C MET A 53 -17.54 11.72 2.55
N TYR A 54 -16.26 11.49 2.69
CA TYR A 54 -15.26 12.53 2.99
C TYR A 54 -14.21 12.60 1.87
N TYR A 55 -13.64 13.79 1.71
CA TYR A 55 -12.68 14.08 0.65
C TYR A 55 -11.34 14.49 1.24
N PHE A 56 -10.27 14.04 0.59
CA PHE A 56 -8.92 14.58 0.78
C PHE A 56 -8.28 14.92 -0.56
N SER A 57 -7.21 15.70 -0.54
CA SER A 57 -6.35 15.97 -1.69
C SER A 57 -5.04 15.20 -1.53
N ASN A 58 -4.54 14.57 -2.61
CA ASN A 58 -3.20 14.01 -2.60
C ASN A 58 -2.15 15.12 -2.41
N ASN A 59 -1.08 14.82 -1.69
CA ASN A 59 0.02 15.71 -1.31
C ASN A 59 -0.38 16.85 -0.35
N GLU A 60 -1.57 16.81 0.24
CA GLU A 60 -2.01 17.73 1.29
C GLU A 60 -2.23 16.98 2.60
N LYS A 61 -1.56 17.42 3.65
CA LYS A 61 -1.73 16.86 4.99
C LYS A 61 -3.06 17.26 5.62
N PHE A 62 -3.66 16.34 6.33
CA PHE A 62 -4.85 16.62 7.13
C PHE A 62 -4.80 15.87 8.46
N LYS A 63 -5.53 16.41 9.44
CA LYS A 63 -5.67 15.75 10.75
C LYS A 63 -6.87 14.80 10.75
N PHE A 64 -6.65 13.62 11.32
CA PHE A 64 -7.68 12.66 11.62
C PHE A 64 -7.53 12.23 13.07
N LYS A 65 -8.43 12.67 13.94
CA LYS A 65 -8.29 12.54 15.41
C LYS A 65 -6.95 13.11 15.90
N ASP A 66 -6.11 12.29 16.49
CA ASP A 66 -4.81 12.63 17.08
C ASP A 66 -3.62 12.28 16.17
N ILE A 67 -3.89 11.89 14.92
CA ILE A 67 -2.88 11.59 13.89
C ILE A 67 -2.93 12.60 12.73
N GLU A 68 -1.81 12.76 12.05
CA GLU A 68 -1.69 13.49 10.79
C GLU A 68 -1.51 12.51 9.64
N ILE A 69 -2.30 12.66 8.58
CA ILE A 69 -2.27 11.80 7.40
C ILE A 69 -1.83 12.63 6.20
N LEU A 70 -0.85 12.13 5.45
CA LEU A 70 -0.42 12.66 4.17
C LEU A 70 -0.67 11.59 3.09
N PRO A 71 -1.72 11.73 2.27
CA PRO A 71 -1.84 10.95 1.04
C PRO A 71 -0.80 11.45 0.04
N PHE A 72 0.00 10.57 -0.55
CA PHE A 72 0.97 10.96 -1.57
C PHE A 72 0.76 10.18 -2.87
N ASN A 73 0.98 10.84 -4.01
CA ASN A 73 0.81 10.19 -5.32
C ASN A 73 1.75 9.01 -5.50
N ILE A 74 1.23 7.95 -6.09
CA ILE A 74 2.00 6.77 -6.49
C ILE A 74 1.79 6.47 -7.98
N PRO A 75 2.77 5.91 -8.71
CA PRO A 75 2.60 5.49 -10.09
C PRO A 75 1.84 4.17 -10.17
N HIS A 76 0.56 4.24 -10.57
CA HIS A 76 -0.31 3.10 -10.80
C HIS A 76 -1.36 3.41 -11.86
N ASP A 77 -1.93 2.38 -12.51
CA ASP A 77 -2.93 2.52 -13.58
C ASP A 77 -4.35 2.74 -13.04
N ALA A 78 -4.51 3.77 -12.20
CA ALA A 78 -5.77 4.17 -11.57
C ALA A 78 -6.04 5.68 -11.75
N ALA A 79 -7.24 6.15 -11.40
CA ALA A 79 -7.69 7.52 -11.66
C ALA A 79 -6.87 8.59 -10.93
N ASN A 80 -6.49 8.33 -9.67
CA ASN A 80 -5.59 9.19 -8.87
C ASN A 80 -5.07 8.42 -7.65
N PRO A 81 -4.24 7.39 -7.84
CA PRO A 81 -3.82 6.49 -6.78
C PRO A 81 -2.92 7.19 -5.76
N CYS A 82 -3.00 6.76 -4.50
CA CYS A 82 -2.16 7.28 -3.44
C CYS A 82 -1.71 6.20 -2.44
N GLY A 83 -0.53 6.40 -1.88
CA GLY A 83 -0.11 5.81 -0.61
C GLY A 83 -0.38 6.77 0.54
N PHE A 84 -0.16 6.32 1.77
CA PHE A 84 -0.37 7.12 2.98
C PHE A 84 0.87 7.13 3.86
N SER A 85 1.28 8.32 4.31
CA SER A 85 2.16 8.51 5.46
C SER A 85 1.33 9.00 6.63
N ILE A 86 1.45 8.33 7.77
CA ILE A 86 0.66 8.59 8.98
C ILE A 86 1.64 8.92 10.10
N SER A 87 1.43 10.05 10.77
CA SER A 87 2.33 10.54 11.82
C SER A 87 1.59 10.86 13.11
N LYS A 88 2.24 10.57 14.24
CA LYS A 88 1.85 11.02 15.57
C LYS A 88 3.10 11.40 16.34
N GLY A 89 3.23 12.71 16.68
CA GLY A 89 4.50 13.24 17.20
C GLY A 89 5.64 13.00 16.21
N ASP A 90 6.74 12.42 16.68
CA ASP A 90 7.92 12.11 15.88
C ASP A 90 7.85 10.73 15.20
N THR A 91 6.83 9.94 15.51
CA THR A 91 6.64 8.60 14.93
C THR A 91 5.89 8.70 13.61
N LYS A 92 6.43 8.06 12.59
CA LYS A 92 5.82 7.97 11.25
C LYS A 92 5.77 6.52 10.78
N ILE A 93 4.65 6.16 10.19
CA ILE A 93 4.48 4.91 9.43
C ILE A 93 4.03 5.24 8.00
N SER A 94 4.32 4.37 7.04
CA SER A 94 3.86 4.54 5.65
C SER A 94 3.31 3.26 5.08
N ILE A 95 2.30 3.40 4.20
CA ILE A 95 1.60 2.31 3.54
C ILE A 95 1.55 2.62 2.04
N THR A 96 2.06 1.71 1.21
CA THR A 96 1.97 1.82 -0.25
C THR A 96 1.94 0.44 -0.90
N THR A 97 0.86 0.17 -1.60
CA THR A 97 0.64 -0.99 -2.47
C THR A 97 0.18 -0.49 -3.83
N ASP A 98 0.16 -1.36 -4.82
CA ASP A 98 -0.21 -1.01 -6.19
C ASP A 98 0.67 0.10 -6.74
N ILE A 99 1.95 -0.20 -6.79
CA ILE A 99 2.96 0.77 -7.20
C ILE A 99 3.89 0.16 -8.25
N GLY A 100 3.88 0.70 -9.45
CA GLY A 100 4.67 0.18 -10.57
C GLY A 100 6.18 0.41 -10.42
N HIS A 101 6.58 1.51 -9.78
CA HIS A 101 8.00 1.80 -9.48
C HIS A 101 8.14 2.80 -8.34
N ILE A 102 9.32 2.84 -7.74
CA ILE A 102 9.66 3.80 -6.69
C ILE A 102 10.34 5.03 -7.32
N ASP A 103 9.60 6.10 -7.47
CA ASP A 103 10.12 7.39 -7.90
C ASP A 103 10.62 8.23 -6.71
N THR A 104 11.20 9.38 -7.01
CA THR A 104 11.71 10.30 -5.98
C THR A 104 10.61 10.80 -5.03
N ASN A 105 9.38 11.01 -5.53
CA ASN A 105 8.26 11.45 -4.71
C ASN A 105 7.87 10.36 -3.69
N VAL A 106 7.68 9.14 -4.15
CA VAL A 106 7.38 7.98 -3.28
C VAL A 106 8.48 7.82 -2.26
N LEU A 107 9.74 7.77 -2.71
CA LEU A 107 10.89 7.56 -1.81
C LEU A 107 10.97 8.62 -0.71
N ASN A 108 10.78 9.90 -1.04
CA ASN A 108 10.78 10.99 -0.06
C ASN A 108 9.62 10.87 0.96
N ASN A 109 8.46 10.35 0.53
CA ASN A 109 7.33 10.11 1.43
C ASN A 109 7.52 8.88 2.32
N LEU A 110 8.33 7.91 1.91
CA LEU A 110 8.66 6.74 2.73
C LEU A 110 9.80 7.00 3.73
N LYS A 111 10.73 7.92 3.45
CA LYS A 111 11.84 8.27 4.36
C LYS A 111 11.37 8.65 5.75
N ASN A 112 12.19 8.33 6.75
CA ASN A 112 11.95 8.58 8.18
C ASN A 112 10.71 7.85 8.74
N SER A 113 10.18 6.84 8.04
CA SER A 113 9.18 5.94 8.60
C SER A 113 9.85 4.89 9.48
N LYS A 114 9.30 4.66 10.66
CA LYS A 114 9.69 3.57 11.56
C LYS A 114 9.13 2.22 11.11
N PHE A 115 8.01 2.28 10.41
CA PHE A 115 7.33 1.13 9.84
C PHE A 115 6.89 1.44 8.41
N VAL A 116 7.05 0.47 7.49
CA VAL A 116 6.53 0.55 6.12
C VAL A 116 5.79 -0.72 5.76
N LEU A 117 4.55 -0.59 5.27
CA LEU A 117 3.88 -1.64 4.51
C LEU A 117 4.12 -1.35 3.03
N LEU A 118 4.84 -2.24 2.36
CA LEU A 118 5.27 -2.07 0.97
C LEU A 118 4.83 -3.24 0.10
N GLU A 119 4.42 -2.95 -1.12
CA GLU A 119 4.18 -4.01 -2.11
C GLU A 119 5.44 -4.82 -2.41
N ALA A 120 5.26 -6.14 -2.56
CA ALA A 120 6.19 -7.07 -3.21
C ALA A 120 5.35 -8.05 -4.01
N ASN A 121 4.88 -7.61 -5.18
CA ASN A 121 3.83 -8.32 -5.91
C ASN A 121 4.33 -9.57 -6.60
N TYR A 122 5.43 -9.51 -7.33
CA TYR A 122 5.88 -10.60 -8.16
C TYR A 122 7.38 -10.84 -8.10
N GLU A 123 7.77 -12.09 -8.37
CA GLU A 123 9.14 -12.48 -8.67
C GLU A 123 9.36 -12.38 -10.20
N PRO A 124 10.36 -11.60 -10.69
CA PRO A 124 10.56 -11.37 -12.11
C PRO A 124 10.69 -12.66 -12.95
N GLU A 125 11.47 -13.63 -12.48
CA GLU A 125 11.65 -14.91 -13.21
C GLU A 125 10.37 -15.76 -13.19
N VAL A 126 9.58 -15.74 -12.10
CA VAL A 126 8.31 -16.46 -12.07
C VAL A 126 7.31 -15.81 -13.02
N LEU A 127 7.18 -14.48 -13.02
CA LEU A 127 6.30 -13.76 -13.94
C LEU A 127 6.67 -14.06 -15.40
N LYS A 128 7.95 -14.02 -15.75
CA LYS A 128 8.46 -14.28 -17.10
C LYS A 128 8.02 -15.65 -17.64
N TYR A 129 8.08 -16.68 -16.82
CA TYR A 129 7.73 -18.06 -17.21
C TYR A 129 6.31 -18.47 -16.83
N SER A 130 5.50 -17.59 -16.24
CA SER A 130 4.12 -17.87 -15.86
C SER A 130 3.22 -18.13 -17.07
N ARG A 131 2.03 -18.67 -16.82
CA ARG A 131 1.00 -18.92 -17.85
C ARG A 131 0.23 -17.66 -18.27
N TYR A 132 0.52 -16.51 -17.68
CA TYR A 132 -0.18 -15.28 -18.04
C TYR A 132 0.06 -14.88 -19.50
N PRO A 133 -0.96 -14.35 -20.19
CA PRO A 133 -0.79 -13.75 -21.51
C PRO A 133 0.28 -12.66 -21.49
N PHE A 134 0.99 -12.50 -22.59
CA PHE A 134 2.08 -11.51 -22.72
C PHE A 134 1.63 -10.09 -22.31
N ILE A 135 0.47 -9.65 -22.79
CA ILE A 135 -0.09 -8.32 -22.46
C ILE A 135 -0.27 -8.13 -20.93
N LEU A 136 -0.68 -9.17 -20.21
CA LEU A 136 -0.83 -9.10 -18.76
C LEU A 136 0.53 -9.03 -18.05
N LYS A 137 1.53 -9.78 -18.52
CA LYS A 137 2.90 -9.70 -17.98
C LYS A 137 3.48 -8.30 -18.16
N GLU A 138 3.35 -7.73 -19.36
CA GLU A 138 3.79 -6.38 -19.68
C GLU A 138 3.09 -5.33 -18.77
N ARG A 139 1.77 -5.47 -18.55
CA ARG A 139 1.04 -4.61 -17.64
C ARG A 139 1.58 -4.71 -16.21
N ILE A 140 1.76 -5.93 -15.68
CA ILE A 140 2.24 -6.17 -14.31
C ILE A 140 3.62 -5.54 -14.10
N SER A 141 4.55 -5.74 -15.03
CA SER A 141 5.93 -5.24 -14.93
C SER A 141 6.13 -3.81 -15.46
N SER A 142 5.05 -3.14 -15.89
CA SER A 142 5.12 -1.76 -16.40
C SER A 142 5.40 -0.74 -15.28
N PRO A 143 5.84 0.47 -15.63
CA PRO A 143 5.99 1.56 -14.65
C PRO A 143 4.70 1.97 -13.92
N LEU A 144 3.54 1.55 -14.39
CA LEU A 144 2.23 1.78 -13.74
C LEU A 144 1.60 0.46 -13.25
N GLY A 145 2.33 -0.64 -13.28
CA GLY A 145 1.87 -1.96 -12.84
C GLY A 145 2.11 -2.18 -11.35
N HIS A 146 2.98 -3.13 -11.04
CA HIS A 146 3.26 -3.56 -9.66
C HIS A 146 4.77 -3.63 -9.37
N LEU A 147 5.13 -3.59 -8.09
CA LEU A 147 6.52 -3.63 -7.64
C LEU A 147 7.03 -5.08 -7.54
N SER A 148 8.22 -5.32 -8.09
CA SER A 148 8.88 -6.62 -7.95
C SER A 148 9.42 -6.85 -6.53
N ASN A 149 9.63 -8.12 -6.14
CA ASN A 149 10.31 -8.47 -4.90
C ASN A 149 11.69 -7.81 -4.80
N ILE A 150 12.42 -7.80 -5.90
CA ILE A 150 13.77 -7.21 -5.99
C ILE A 150 13.73 -5.70 -5.72
N ASP A 151 12.81 -4.97 -6.34
CA ASP A 151 12.74 -3.52 -6.16
C ASP A 151 12.17 -3.13 -4.79
N ALA A 152 11.27 -3.95 -4.24
CA ALA A 152 10.84 -3.83 -2.86
C ALA A 152 12.03 -3.97 -1.90
N GLY A 153 12.85 -4.99 -2.06
CA GLY A 153 14.03 -5.21 -1.23
C GLY A 153 15.05 -4.07 -1.32
N LYS A 154 15.36 -3.58 -2.53
CA LYS A 154 16.25 -2.42 -2.73
C LYS A 154 15.71 -1.18 -2.03
N THR A 155 14.39 -0.97 -2.12
CA THR A 155 13.72 0.17 -1.47
C THR A 155 13.84 0.07 0.05
N LEU A 156 13.53 -1.08 0.62
CA LEU A 156 13.66 -1.32 2.06
C LEU A 156 15.11 -1.16 2.53
N ASN A 157 16.08 -1.70 1.80
CA ASN A 157 17.50 -1.52 2.08
C ASN A 157 17.91 -0.05 2.16
N TYR A 158 17.41 0.76 1.22
CA TYR A 158 17.65 2.20 1.23
C TYR A 158 17.00 2.89 2.44
N LEU A 159 15.75 2.53 2.78
CA LEU A 159 15.00 3.15 3.87
C LEU A 159 15.57 2.87 5.26
N VAL A 160 16.31 1.77 5.45
CA VAL A 160 17.01 1.49 6.71
C VAL A 160 18.00 2.61 7.06
N ASP A 161 18.67 3.20 6.08
CA ASP A 161 19.59 4.35 6.29
C ASP A 161 18.84 5.62 6.75
N TYR A 162 17.50 5.63 6.62
CA TYR A 162 16.62 6.70 7.07
C TYR A 162 15.75 6.29 8.28
N GLY A 163 16.20 5.27 9.04
CA GLY A 163 15.61 4.90 10.31
C GLY A 163 14.44 3.95 10.25
N LEU A 164 14.25 3.22 9.14
CA LEU A 164 13.26 2.14 9.05
C LEU A 164 13.69 0.98 9.95
N GLU A 165 12.77 0.54 10.82
CA GLU A 165 13.00 -0.53 11.80
C GLU A 165 12.17 -1.79 11.48
N ASN A 166 10.95 -1.60 10.97
CA ASN A 166 10.01 -2.67 10.68
C ASN A 166 9.41 -2.52 9.29
N ALA A 167 9.24 -3.62 8.59
CA ALA A 167 8.56 -3.67 7.30
C ALA A 167 7.61 -4.86 7.22
N VAL A 168 6.47 -4.65 6.57
CA VAL A 168 5.59 -5.72 6.10
C VAL A 168 5.55 -5.66 4.59
N ILE A 169 5.98 -6.74 3.94
CA ILE A 169 5.80 -6.89 2.50
C ILE A 169 4.43 -7.51 2.22
N ALA A 170 3.69 -6.91 1.30
CA ALA A 170 2.27 -7.20 1.09
C ALA A 170 1.89 -7.21 -0.39
N HIS A 171 0.62 -7.45 -0.67
CA HIS A 171 0.04 -7.43 -2.01
C HIS A 171 0.70 -8.43 -2.99
N LEU A 172 1.01 -9.63 -2.49
CA LEU A 172 1.64 -10.69 -3.28
C LEU A 172 0.68 -11.24 -4.34
N SER A 173 1.17 -11.41 -5.57
CA SER A 173 0.45 -12.11 -6.64
C SER A 173 0.21 -13.58 -6.27
N ASN A 174 -0.99 -14.09 -6.57
CA ASN A 174 -1.30 -15.51 -6.36
C ASN A 174 -0.53 -16.45 -7.26
N GLU A 175 -0.26 -16.00 -8.50
CA GLU A 175 0.31 -16.85 -9.56
C GLU A 175 1.82 -16.63 -9.72
N ASN A 176 2.31 -15.44 -9.35
CA ASN A 176 3.68 -15.04 -9.66
C ASN A 176 4.52 -14.77 -8.40
N ASN A 177 4.00 -15.19 -7.23
CA ASN A 177 4.69 -15.04 -5.97
C ASN A 177 4.16 -16.02 -4.91
N PHE A 178 4.90 -16.19 -3.82
CA PHE A 178 4.46 -16.84 -2.59
C PHE A 178 5.31 -16.33 -1.41
N PRO A 179 4.82 -16.45 -0.17
CA PRO A 179 5.43 -15.77 0.98
C PRO A 179 6.92 -16.05 1.18
N GLU A 180 7.35 -17.31 1.07
CA GLU A 180 8.75 -17.70 1.29
C GLU A 180 9.67 -17.15 0.20
N LEU A 181 9.22 -17.11 -1.05
CA LEU A 181 9.97 -16.54 -2.16
C LEU A 181 10.08 -15.03 -2.02
N ALA A 182 8.96 -14.34 -1.76
CA ALA A 182 8.95 -12.89 -1.54
C ALA A 182 9.90 -12.49 -0.41
N TYR A 183 9.82 -13.17 0.73
CA TYR A 183 10.71 -12.93 1.87
C TYR A 183 12.18 -13.11 1.49
N LYS A 184 12.52 -14.24 0.85
CA LYS A 184 13.89 -14.55 0.44
C LYS A 184 14.43 -13.51 -0.54
N SER A 185 13.69 -13.23 -1.63
CA SER A 185 14.13 -12.27 -2.67
C SER A 185 14.31 -10.87 -2.12
N VAL A 186 13.42 -10.42 -1.21
CA VAL A 186 13.55 -9.13 -0.53
C VAL A 186 14.78 -9.11 0.37
N LEU A 187 14.99 -10.17 1.18
CA LEU A 187 16.10 -10.26 2.11
C LEU A 187 17.47 -10.26 1.39
N GLU A 188 17.57 -10.88 0.23
CA GLU A 188 18.78 -10.90 -0.60
C GLU A 188 19.21 -9.52 -1.09
N GLN A 189 18.32 -8.52 -1.09
CA GLN A 189 18.63 -7.13 -1.45
C GLN A 189 19.07 -6.27 -0.27
N ILE A 190 18.97 -6.77 0.95
CA ILE A 190 19.28 -6.02 2.17
C ILE A 190 20.70 -6.33 2.61
N ASP A 191 21.48 -5.28 2.87
CA ASP A 191 22.83 -5.40 3.39
C ASP A 191 22.81 -6.17 4.73
N GLN A 192 23.67 -7.20 4.85
CA GLN A 192 23.77 -8.05 6.02
C GLN A 192 24.14 -7.30 7.32
N ASN A 193 24.74 -6.12 7.20
CA ASN A 193 25.08 -5.25 8.34
C ASN A 193 23.89 -4.39 8.80
N LYS A 194 22.80 -4.33 8.03
CA LYS A 194 21.58 -3.58 8.36
C LYS A 194 20.60 -4.47 9.15
N LYS A 195 19.95 -3.85 10.13
CA LYS A 195 18.91 -4.52 10.91
C LYS A 195 17.55 -4.02 10.45
N LEU A 196 16.73 -4.93 9.95
CA LEU A 196 15.36 -4.68 9.58
C LEU A 196 14.50 -5.88 9.95
N ASN A 197 13.43 -5.67 10.69
CA ASN A 197 12.44 -6.71 10.98
C ASN A 197 11.44 -6.74 9.83
N ILE A 198 11.39 -7.87 9.10
CA ILE A 198 10.51 -8.05 7.94
C ILE A 198 9.50 -9.15 8.24
N GLU A 199 8.24 -8.88 7.91
CA GLU A 199 7.16 -9.87 7.90
C GLU A 199 6.46 -9.86 6.55
N VAL A 200 5.88 -10.99 6.16
CA VAL A 200 5.07 -11.11 4.93
C VAL A 200 3.61 -11.16 5.32
N ALA A 201 2.81 -10.25 4.75
CA ALA A 201 1.37 -10.25 4.95
C ALA A 201 0.74 -11.52 4.38
N SER A 202 -0.03 -12.22 5.20
CA SER A 202 -0.82 -13.37 4.77
C SER A 202 -2.19 -12.91 4.26
N ARG A 203 -2.75 -13.63 3.27
CA ARG A 203 -4.13 -13.38 2.80
C ARG A 203 -5.18 -13.75 3.82
N ASN A 204 -4.92 -14.76 4.64
CA ASN A 204 -5.93 -15.42 5.46
C ASN A 204 -5.72 -15.17 6.96
N ASN A 205 -4.55 -14.70 7.36
CA ASN A 205 -4.21 -14.51 8.77
C ASN A 205 -3.67 -13.09 8.98
N PRO A 206 -4.00 -12.43 10.09
CA PRO A 206 -3.38 -11.17 10.45
C PRO A 206 -1.89 -11.34 10.72
N THR A 207 -1.11 -10.31 10.49
CA THR A 207 0.27 -10.22 10.99
C THR A 207 0.27 -10.09 12.52
N LYS A 208 1.42 -10.22 13.15
CA LYS A 208 1.59 -9.79 14.55
C LYS A 208 1.33 -8.28 14.66
N PHE A 209 1.10 -7.81 15.88
CA PHE A 209 1.11 -6.38 16.17
C PHE A 209 2.53 -5.84 16.14
N PHE A 210 2.70 -4.65 15.57
CA PHE A 210 3.94 -3.89 15.63
C PHE A 210 3.72 -2.68 16.55
N GLU A 211 4.52 -2.56 17.58
CA GLU A 211 4.61 -1.35 18.38
C GLU A 211 5.66 -0.44 17.76
N VAL A 212 5.27 0.79 17.47
CA VAL A 212 6.09 1.79 16.78
C VAL A 212 6.09 3.05 17.62
N GLY A 213 7.21 3.38 18.25
CA GLY A 213 7.32 4.51 19.16
C GLY A 213 8.71 5.10 19.21
#